data_0f99bc4985775634575d8678dae3de2a
#
_entry.id   0f99bc4985775634575d8678dae3de2a
#
_cell.length_a   1.000
_cell.length_b   1.000
_cell.length_c   1.000
_cell.angle_alpha   90.00
_cell.angle_beta   90.00
_cell.angle_gamma   90.00
#
_symmetry.space_group_name_H-M   'P 1'
#
loop_
_entity.id
_entity.type
_entity.pdbx_description
1 polymer ?
#
loop_
_entity_poly.entity_id
_entity_poly.type
_entity_poly.pdbx_seq_one_letter_code
_entity_poly.pdbx_strand_id
1 'polypeptide(L)'
;MRRFALLILALLCAFTTIAHSRDVNTRQRSFDQRKALVALYKATGGGEWIRREGWCSSKPLCEWEGITCDNEGNVVSIQLKGNNLKGELPDVFHVFTSLRKIDISANDLRGQIPGSLACLREEARIDLRNNRFSTTTLYVPRNRISCVARAIVCYPQQDKYHDFRLFVDCDVDLNPTNGYRADNELRIYQKATKGAGINIYIVGDGYDRAEHAVGGTADYWLERSAEAIFEIEPMSKLRNLFNVYIVYSYSPERGISLFENERISSFGYWQKHPTERSNTLFNAHEVVCICKKGLKNAGLTDNITNEIHVHMAVNSTHTGLYRGMQYSRRFQDSDTGKERILRISLLPTNPTSYNSLVWHEFVGHAFGKLKDEYVPKSGVVNIYKGAQTSANLDVESDPKRVKWAHFIEDERYAHEKLGVYRGGGNRYSNLYRATDRSIMRQGGNAKLRFNAPSRAQIYTRAMSLAYPNWQFDYEEFVRFDLKH
;
A
#
# COMPACT_ATOMS: atom_id res chain seq x y z
N MET A 1 45.60 -50.53 -10.64
CA MET A 1 46.33 -49.28 -10.80
C MET A 1 45.88 -48.39 -11.97
N ARG A 2 45.65 -48.91 -13.22
CA ARG A 2 45.20 -48.07 -14.35
C ARG A 2 43.80 -47.38 -14.17
N ARG A 3 42.86 -47.98 -13.46
CA ARG A 3 41.54 -47.35 -13.22
C ARG A 3 41.59 -46.21 -12.19
N PHE A 4 42.51 -46.25 -11.24
CA PHE A 4 42.70 -45.16 -10.23
C PHE A 4 43.39 -43.93 -10.85
N ALA A 5 44.33 -44.14 -11.77
CA ALA A 5 44.99 -43.03 -12.45
C ALA A 5 44.07 -42.26 -13.38
N LEU A 6 43.13 -42.96 -14.06
CA LEU A 6 42.10 -42.32 -14.91
C LEU A 6 41.09 -41.50 -14.10
N LEU A 7 40.70 -41.94 -12.91
CA LEU A 7 39.81 -41.20 -12.01
C LEU A 7 40.45 -39.91 -11.49
N ILE A 8 41.75 -39.99 -11.13
CA ILE A 8 42.49 -38.80 -10.67
C ILE A 8 42.68 -37.80 -11.80
N LEU A 9 42.96 -38.26 -13.02
CA LEU A 9 43.10 -37.40 -14.20
C LEU A 9 41.77 -36.72 -14.57
N ALA A 10 40.65 -37.45 -14.50
CA ALA A 10 39.31 -36.89 -14.72
C ALA A 10 38.90 -35.86 -13.66
N LEU A 11 39.23 -36.10 -12.38
CA LEU A 11 39.03 -35.12 -11.29
C LEU A 11 39.89 -33.87 -11.49
N LEU A 12 41.17 -34.03 -11.87
CA LEU A 12 42.08 -32.91 -12.15
C LEU A 12 41.60 -32.08 -13.36
N CYS A 13 41.11 -32.72 -14.43
CA CYS A 13 40.51 -32.02 -15.57
C CYS A 13 39.21 -31.32 -15.19
N ALA A 14 38.35 -31.93 -14.35
CA ALA A 14 37.16 -31.26 -13.84
C ALA A 14 37.44 -30.06 -12.97
N PHE A 15 38.47 -30.15 -12.10
CA PHE A 15 38.91 -29.03 -11.28
C PHE A 15 39.52 -27.89 -12.11
N THR A 16 40.27 -28.20 -13.15
CA THR A 16 40.86 -27.17 -14.03
C THR A 16 39.81 -26.50 -14.90
N THR A 17 38.81 -27.24 -15.40
CA THR A 17 37.70 -26.65 -16.15
C THR A 17 36.76 -25.79 -15.27
N ILE A 18 36.50 -26.21 -14.04
CA ILE A 18 35.72 -25.42 -13.08
C ILE A 18 36.50 -24.15 -12.67
N ALA A 19 37.80 -24.24 -12.43
CA ALA A 19 38.65 -23.08 -12.11
C ALA A 19 38.72 -22.10 -13.29
N HIS A 20 38.89 -22.61 -14.51
CA HIS A 20 38.91 -21.79 -15.73
C HIS A 20 37.62 -21.12 -16.03
N SER A 21 36.49 -21.80 -15.85
CA SER A 21 35.15 -21.21 -16.04
C SER A 21 34.83 -20.14 -14.97
N ARG A 22 35.31 -20.31 -13.72
CA ARG A 22 35.18 -19.31 -12.67
C ARG A 22 36.01 -18.05 -12.99
N ASP A 23 37.24 -18.22 -13.48
CA ASP A 23 38.10 -17.09 -13.81
C ASP A 23 37.56 -16.28 -14.99
N VAL A 24 37.05 -16.93 -16.03
CA VAL A 24 36.42 -16.26 -17.18
C VAL A 24 35.14 -15.50 -16.74
N ASN A 25 34.31 -16.09 -15.89
CA ASN A 25 33.13 -15.41 -15.37
C ASN A 25 33.46 -14.22 -14.48
N THR A 26 34.50 -14.33 -13.66
CA THR A 26 34.97 -13.24 -12.79
C THR A 26 35.55 -12.08 -13.61
N ARG A 27 36.33 -12.37 -14.64
CA ARG A 27 36.86 -11.34 -15.55
C ARG A 27 35.75 -10.63 -16.34
N GLN A 28 34.76 -11.36 -16.82
CA GLN A 28 33.62 -10.78 -17.54
C GLN A 28 32.81 -9.86 -16.63
N ARG A 29 32.52 -10.28 -15.40
CA ARG A 29 31.81 -9.45 -14.41
C ARG A 29 32.57 -8.17 -14.07
N SER A 30 33.88 -8.26 -13.81
CA SER A 30 34.72 -7.10 -13.55
C SER A 30 34.74 -6.11 -14.72
N PHE A 31 34.72 -6.62 -15.95
CA PHE A 31 34.65 -5.80 -17.15
C PHE A 31 33.34 -5.08 -17.29
N ASP A 32 32.20 -5.77 -17.02
CA ASP A 32 30.86 -5.20 -17.10
C ASP A 32 30.65 -4.14 -16.01
N GLN A 33 31.10 -4.38 -14.78
CA GLN A 33 31.05 -3.41 -13.68
C GLN A 33 31.91 -2.17 -13.98
N ARG A 34 33.08 -2.35 -14.58
CA ARG A 34 33.93 -1.22 -15.00
C ARG A 34 33.25 -0.35 -16.05
N LYS A 35 32.64 -0.98 -17.07
CA LYS A 35 31.88 -0.24 -18.08
C LYS A 35 30.71 0.54 -17.46
N ALA A 36 30.01 -0.05 -16.52
CA ALA A 36 28.89 0.59 -15.83
C ALA A 36 29.35 1.80 -15.01
N LEU A 37 30.46 1.67 -14.26
CA LEU A 37 31.04 2.81 -13.51
C LEU A 37 31.54 3.91 -14.43
N VAL A 38 32.17 3.57 -15.55
CA VAL A 38 32.58 4.55 -16.56
C VAL A 38 31.36 5.26 -17.18
N ALA A 39 30.27 4.52 -17.43
CA ALA A 39 29.02 5.11 -17.91
C ALA A 39 28.44 6.07 -16.87
N LEU A 40 28.40 5.68 -15.58
CA LEU A 40 28.00 6.54 -14.48
C LEU A 40 28.83 7.83 -14.44
N TYR A 41 30.17 7.72 -14.47
CA TYR A 41 31.09 8.85 -14.47
C TYR A 41 30.79 9.83 -15.62
N LYS A 42 30.66 9.30 -16.84
CA LYS A 42 30.38 10.11 -18.04
C LYS A 42 29.00 10.78 -17.99
N ALA A 43 27.98 10.04 -17.61
CA ALA A 43 26.60 10.52 -17.62
C ALA A 43 26.34 11.58 -16.53
N THR A 44 27.13 11.58 -15.47
CA THR A 44 26.94 12.47 -14.31
C THR A 44 28.02 13.53 -14.15
N GLY A 45 28.70 13.88 -15.25
CA GLY A 45 29.68 14.97 -15.27
C GLY A 45 30.94 14.67 -14.49
N GLY A 46 31.48 13.45 -14.58
CA GLY A 46 32.59 12.95 -13.79
C GLY A 46 33.87 13.83 -13.80
N GLY A 47 34.10 14.60 -14.89
CA GLY A 47 35.16 15.58 -14.96
C GLY A 47 35.09 16.68 -13.91
N GLU A 48 33.89 16.99 -13.42
CA GLU A 48 33.61 18.01 -12.43
C GLU A 48 33.41 17.46 -11.01
N TRP A 49 33.55 16.15 -10.79
CA TRP A 49 33.38 15.57 -9.47
C TRP A 49 34.48 16.04 -8.51
N ILE A 50 34.13 16.25 -7.26
CA ILE A 50 35.03 16.68 -6.20
C ILE A 50 36.03 15.56 -5.86
N ARG A 51 35.51 14.33 -5.75
CA ARG A 51 36.30 13.12 -5.42
C ARG A 51 36.18 12.16 -6.61
N ARG A 52 37.30 11.95 -7.30
CA ARG A 52 37.37 11.17 -8.54
C ARG A 52 38.67 10.42 -8.76
N GLU A 53 39.46 10.25 -7.71
CA GLU A 53 40.75 9.58 -7.85
C GLU A 53 40.56 8.13 -8.31
N GLY A 54 41.35 7.69 -9.25
CA GLY A 54 41.31 6.35 -9.84
C GLY A 54 40.22 6.15 -10.89
N TRP A 55 39.21 7.01 -10.98
CA TRP A 55 38.10 6.84 -11.93
C TRP A 55 38.58 6.89 -13.39
N CYS A 56 38.00 5.99 -14.19
CA CYS A 56 38.33 5.80 -15.61
C CYS A 56 39.78 5.42 -15.90
N SER A 57 40.59 5.05 -14.87
CA SER A 57 41.93 4.56 -15.01
C SER A 57 42.01 3.03 -15.20
N SER A 58 43.20 2.50 -15.40
CA SER A 58 43.46 1.05 -15.43
C SER A 58 43.54 0.41 -14.04
N LYS A 59 43.52 1.19 -12.95
CA LYS A 59 43.54 0.69 -11.57
C LYS A 59 42.38 -0.27 -11.30
N PRO A 60 42.54 -1.25 -10.37
CA PRO A 60 41.42 -2.05 -9.87
C PRO A 60 40.23 -1.19 -9.42
N LEU A 61 38.97 -1.66 -9.60
CA LEU A 61 37.79 -0.88 -9.23
C LEU A 61 37.77 -0.52 -7.74
N CYS A 62 38.32 -1.38 -6.90
CA CYS A 62 38.41 -1.20 -5.45
C CYS A 62 39.33 -0.04 -5.03
N GLU A 63 40.14 0.46 -5.96
CA GLU A 63 41.02 1.63 -5.78
C GLU A 63 40.39 2.92 -6.33
N TRP A 64 39.17 2.84 -6.90
CA TRP A 64 38.48 4.03 -7.33
C TRP A 64 37.80 4.68 -6.13
N GLU A 65 37.98 5.98 -5.98
CA GLU A 65 37.45 6.71 -4.83
C GLU A 65 35.92 6.56 -4.70
N GLY A 66 35.50 6.17 -3.49
CA GLY A 66 34.09 5.90 -3.21
C GLY A 66 33.60 4.50 -3.60
N ILE A 67 34.45 3.63 -4.14
CA ILE A 67 34.13 2.25 -4.48
C ILE A 67 34.71 1.29 -3.43
N THR A 68 33.90 0.32 -3.00
CA THR A 68 34.35 -0.78 -2.14
C THR A 68 33.97 -2.11 -2.80
N CYS A 69 34.88 -3.09 -2.73
CA CYS A 69 34.63 -4.42 -3.28
C CYS A 69 34.68 -5.50 -2.19
N ASP A 70 34.20 -6.69 -2.54
CA ASP A 70 34.40 -7.92 -1.79
C ASP A 70 35.79 -8.56 -2.12
N ASN A 71 36.09 -9.69 -1.48
CA ASN A 71 37.33 -10.42 -1.70
C ASN A 71 37.46 -11.00 -3.12
N GLU A 72 36.38 -11.05 -3.87
CA GLU A 72 36.33 -11.52 -5.27
C GLU A 72 36.46 -10.36 -6.27
N GLY A 73 36.59 -9.11 -5.78
CA GLY A 73 36.67 -7.90 -6.59
C GLY A 73 35.37 -7.40 -7.14
N ASN A 74 34.20 -7.90 -6.65
CA ASN A 74 32.91 -7.37 -7.02
C ASN A 74 32.60 -6.12 -6.22
N VAL A 75 32.02 -5.11 -6.85
CA VAL A 75 31.58 -3.87 -6.19
C VAL A 75 30.45 -4.16 -5.22
N VAL A 76 30.66 -3.84 -3.94
CA VAL A 76 29.67 -3.99 -2.87
C VAL A 76 29.16 -2.65 -2.34
N SER A 77 29.87 -1.54 -2.60
CA SER A 77 29.45 -0.21 -2.20
C SER A 77 29.88 0.86 -3.20
N ILE A 78 28.99 1.84 -3.44
CA ILE A 78 29.26 3.06 -4.21
C ILE A 78 28.89 4.24 -3.31
N GLN A 79 29.87 5.08 -2.93
CA GLN A 79 29.69 6.19 -1.98
C GLN A 79 30.16 7.51 -2.60
N LEU A 80 29.24 8.21 -3.26
CA LEU A 80 29.49 9.46 -3.99
C LEU A 80 28.60 10.62 -3.46
N LYS A 81 28.23 10.56 -2.17
CA LYS A 81 27.46 11.61 -1.52
C LYS A 81 28.17 12.96 -1.60
N GLY A 82 27.43 14.02 -1.97
CA GLY A 82 27.95 15.39 -2.00
C GLY A 82 29.18 15.55 -2.89
N ASN A 83 29.19 14.93 -4.06
CA ASN A 83 30.35 14.82 -4.93
C ASN A 83 30.22 15.60 -6.25
N ASN A 84 29.28 16.55 -6.31
CA ASN A 84 29.01 17.40 -7.49
C ASN A 84 28.59 16.59 -8.74
N LEU A 85 27.88 15.45 -8.56
CA LEU A 85 27.31 14.72 -9.68
C LEU A 85 26.18 15.55 -10.33
N LYS A 86 26.21 15.68 -11.66
CA LYS A 86 25.21 16.41 -12.45
C LYS A 86 24.79 15.59 -13.66
N GLY A 87 23.54 15.70 -14.08
CA GLY A 87 23.02 14.96 -15.24
C GLY A 87 22.09 13.84 -14.81
N GLU A 88 21.98 12.80 -15.63
CA GLU A 88 21.04 11.69 -15.42
C GLU A 88 21.80 10.40 -15.07
N LEU A 89 21.16 9.58 -14.22
CA LEU A 89 21.69 8.25 -13.91
C LEU A 89 21.53 7.32 -15.13
N PRO A 90 22.61 6.62 -15.55
CA PRO A 90 22.48 5.63 -16.61
C PRO A 90 21.81 4.35 -16.09
N ASP A 91 21.10 3.64 -16.96
CA ASP A 91 20.41 2.38 -16.62
C ASP A 91 21.36 1.17 -16.65
N VAL A 92 22.33 1.13 -15.74
CA VAL A 92 23.44 0.16 -15.74
C VAL A 92 23.59 -0.64 -14.45
N PHE A 93 22.75 -0.39 -13.44
CA PHE A 93 22.96 -0.94 -12.09
C PHE A 93 22.72 -2.45 -11.99
N HIS A 94 22.04 -3.06 -12.95
CA HIS A 94 21.80 -4.51 -13.00
C HIS A 94 23.06 -5.38 -13.01
N VAL A 95 24.21 -4.83 -13.40
CA VAL A 95 25.49 -5.58 -13.42
C VAL A 95 26.11 -5.73 -12.03
N PHE A 96 25.70 -4.93 -11.06
CA PHE A 96 26.26 -4.94 -9.69
C PHE A 96 25.54 -5.95 -8.80
N THR A 97 25.63 -7.22 -9.13
CA THR A 97 24.91 -8.29 -8.43
C THR A 97 25.30 -8.48 -6.96
N SER A 98 26.44 -7.95 -6.53
CA SER A 98 26.95 -7.99 -5.15
C SER A 98 26.75 -6.67 -4.39
N LEU A 99 26.19 -5.63 -5.02
CA LEU A 99 26.03 -4.31 -4.41
C LEU A 99 25.10 -4.35 -3.21
N ARG A 100 25.57 -3.80 -2.09
CA ARG A 100 24.84 -3.71 -0.81
C ARG A 100 24.51 -2.28 -0.41
N LYS A 101 25.27 -1.32 -0.93
CA LYS A 101 25.11 0.09 -0.61
C LYS A 101 25.40 0.97 -1.81
N ILE A 102 24.51 1.91 -2.09
CA ILE A 102 24.75 3.04 -2.97
C ILE A 102 24.29 4.32 -2.26
N ASP A 103 25.19 5.30 -2.16
CA ASP A 103 24.89 6.62 -1.61
C ASP A 103 25.39 7.67 -2.60
N ILE A 104 24.48 8.23 -3.36
CA ILE A 104 24.72 9.33 -4.30
C ILE A 104 23.87 10.55 -3.91
N SER A 105 23.50 10.62 -2.60
CA SER A 105 22.74 11.73 -2.05
C SER A 105 23.50 13.06 -2.08
N ALA A 106 22.77 14.16 -1.92
CA ALA A 106 23.32 15.52 -1.89
C ALA A 106 24.15 15.88 -3.15
N ASN A 107 23.58 15.61 -4.33
CA ASN A 107 24.15 15.94 -5.64
C ASN A 107 23.13 16.74 -6.47
N ASP A 108 23.42 17.02 -7.74
CA ASP A 108 22.50 17.71 -8.69
C ASP A 108 22.06 16.78 -9.82
N LEU A 109 21.71 15.54 -9.48
CA LEU A 109 21.20 14.54 -10.43
C LEU A 109 19.77 14.86 -10.82
N ARG A 110 19.43 14.64 -12.11
CA ARG A 110 18.14 14.95 -12.71
C ARG A 110 17.60 13.75 -13.47
N GLY A 111 16.47 13.93 -14.14
CA GLY A 111 15.83 12.89 -14.95
C GLY A 111 15.15 11.81 -14.12
N GLN A 112 14.95 10.66 -14.75
CA GLN A 112 14.27 9.54 -14.12
C GLN A 112 15.23 8.67 -13.31
N ILE A 113 14.69 8.01 -12.28
CA ILE A 113 15.41 6.97 -11.56
C ILE A 113 15.46 5.72 -12.45
N PRO A 114 16.67 5.20 -12.79
CA PRO A 114 16.79 4.08 -13.71
C PRO A 114 16.24 2.78 -13.13
N GLY A 115 15.53 2.02 -13.97
CA GLY A 115 14.90 0.75 -13.58
C GLY A 115 15.89 -0.31 -13.08
N SER A 116 17.13 -0.27 -13.55
CA SER A 116 18.18 -1.20 -13.10
C SER A 116 18.54 -1.12 -11.62
N LEU A 117 18.21 -0.01 -10.93
CA LEU A 117 18.34 0.05 -9.48
C LEU A 117 17.42 -0.96 -8.77
N ALA A 118 16.29 -1.28 -9.36
CA ALA A 118 15.37 -2.30 -8.85
C ALA A 118 15.90 -3.74 -9.03
N CYS A 119 16.94 -3.93 -9.83
CA CYS A 119 17.58 -5.23 -10.04
C CYS A 119 18.65 -5.53 -9.00
N LEU A 120 18.93 -4.61 -8.09
CA LEU A 120 19.89 -4.81 -7.02
C LEU A 120 19.40 -5.84 -5.99
N ARG A 121 20.30 -6.32 -5.14
CA ARG A 121 19.97 -7.30 -4.09
C ARG A 121 18.95 -6.73 -3.11
N GLU A 122 18.20 -7.62 -2.49
CA GLU A 122 17.16 -7.29 -1.51
C GLU A 122 17.66 -6.42 -0.35
N GLU A 123 18.87 -6.69 0.12
CA GLU A 123 19.47 -5.98 1.25
C GLU A 123 20.21 -4.69 0.83
N ALA A 124 20.17 -4.34 -0.47
CA ALA A 124 20.85 -3.15 -0.96
C ALA A 124 20.20 -1.89 -0.41
N ARG A 125 21.02 -1.03 0.20
CA ARG A 125 20.60 0.30 0.67
C ARG A 125 20.94 1.32 -0.39
N ILE A 126 19.93 2.06 -0.86
CA ILE A 126 20.07 3.08 -1.90
C ILE A 126 19.67 4.42 -1.31
N ASP A 127 20.60 5.39 -1.29
CA ASP A 127 20.33 6.76 -0.86
C ASP A 127 20.51 7.70 -2.05
N LEU A 128 19.40 8.26 -2.52
CA LEU A 128 19.32 9.23 -3.62
C LEU A 128 18.85 10.61 -3.16
N ARG A 129 18.71 10.84 -1.84
CA ARG A 129 18.15 12.08 -1.28
C ARG A 129 18.93 13.32 -1.69
N ASN A 130 18.29 14.49 -1.66
CA ASN A 130 18.87 15.78 -2.03
C ASN A 130 19.48 15.75 -3.45
N ASN A 131 18.66 15.32 -4.42
CA ASN A 131 18.87 15.40 -5.86
C ASN A 131 17.61 15.98 -6.51
N ARG A 132 17.62 16.17 -7.84
CA ARG A 132 16.52 16.78 -8.61
C ARG A 132 15.84 15.80 -9.57
N PHE A 133 15.62 14.56 -9.15
CA PHE A 133 14.95 13.58 -9.99
C PHE A 133 13.52 14.01 -10.35
N SER A 134 13.14 13.83 -11.60
CA SER A 134 11.82 14.19 -12.13
C SER A 134 10.73 13.19 -11.76
N THR A 135 11.09 12.00 -11.27
CA THR A 135 10.17 10.96 -10.81
C THR A 135 10.65 10.31 -9.52
N THR A 136 9.68 10.01 -8.66
CA THR A 136 9.91 9.26 -7.43
C THR A 136 9.60 7.77 -7.60
N THR A 137 9.22 7.34 -8.80
CA THR A 137 8.80 5.98 -9.08
C THR A 137 9.93 5.18 -9.70
N LEU A 138 10.23 4.04 -9.11
CA LEU A 138 11.16 3.06 -9.63
C LEU A 138 10.37 1.89 -10.23
N TYR A 139 10.57 1.61 -11.51
CA TYR A 139 9.96 0.49 -12.20
C TYR A 139 10.74 -0.80 -11.96
N VAL A 140 10.08 -1.85 -11.48
CA VAL A 140 10.65 -3.18 -11.31
C VAL A 140 10.14 -4.11 -12.42
N PRO A 141 11.02 -4.71 -13.23
CA PRO A 141 10.59 -5.61 -14.31
C PRO A 141 9.78 -6.81 -13.84
N ARG A 142 8.88 -7.28 -14.69
CA ARG A 142 7.85 -8.32 -14.50
C ARG A 142 8.31 -9.63 -13.86
N ASN A 143 9.48 -10.08 -14.17
CA ASN A 143 10.02 -11.38 -13.72
C ASN A 143 10.52 -11.37 -12.27
N ARG A 144 10.48 -10.24 -11.59
CA ARG A 144 10.87 -10.06 -10.20
C ARG A 144 9.83 -9.31 -9.39
N ILE A 145 8.58 -9.77 -9.45
CA ILE A 145 7.48 -9.25 -8.62
C ILE A 145 7.22 -7.75 -8.85
N SER A 146 6.12 -7.49 -9.51
CA SER A 146 5.58 -6.18 -9.78
C SER A 146 5.38 -5.34 -8.51
N CYS A 147 6.40 -4.62 -8.11
CA CYS A 147 6.27 -3.50 -7.21
C CYS A 147 6.69 -2.27 -7.97
N VAL A 148 5.76 -1.37 -8.18
CA VAL A 148 6.10 0.01 -8.42
C VAL A 148 6.55 0.53 -7.06
N ALA A 149 7.84 0.55 -6.84
CA ALA A 149 8.38 1.24 -5.70
C ALA A 149 8.43 2.72 -6.07
N ARG A 150 7.48 3.52 -5.60
CA ARG A 150 7.82 4.88 -5.29
C ARG A 150 8.99 4.81 -4.35
N ALA A 151 9.98 5.64 -4.60
CA ALA A 151 11.16 5.74 -3.80
C ALA A 151 10.86 6.04 -2.35
N ILE A 152 10.50 5.06 -1.58
CA ILE A 152 10.08 5.16 -0.21
C ILE A 152 10.71 4.07 0.60
N VAL A 153 11.07 4.49 1.77
CA VAL A 153 11.59 3.68 2.86
C VAL A 153 10.76 2.44 3.04
N CYS A 154 11.38 1.32 2.91
CA CYS A 154 10.75 0.04 2.99
C CYS A 154 11.01 -0.69 4.27
N TYR A 155 10.19 -1.62 4.56
CA TYR A 155 10.16 -2.38 5.78
C TYR A 155 10.77 -3.75 5.63
N PRO A 156 11.36 -4.27 6.71
CA PRO A 156 11.55 -5.69 6.85
C PRO A 156 10.16 -6.32 7.04
N GLN A 157 9.72 -7.10 6.06
CA GLN A 157 8.51 -7.89 6.20
C GLN A 157 8.80 -9.34 5.91
N GLN A 158 8.26 -10.20 6.76
CA GLN A 158 8.37 -11.65 6.70
C GLN A 158 7.63 -12.30 5.52
N ASP A 159 7.05 -11.54 4.63
CA ASP A 159 6.42 -12.05 3.44
C ASP A 159 7.37 -11.86 2.26
N LYS A 160 7.75 -12.92 1.62
CA LYS A 160 8.42 -13.23 0.36
C LYS A 160 8.67 -12.12 -0.69
N TYR A 161 8.58 -10.85 -0.30
CA TYR A 161 8.78 -9.67 -1.11
C TYR A 161 10.00 -8.92 -0.59
N HIS A 162 10.92 -8.71 -1.45
CA HIS A 162 12.27 -8.23 -1.24
C HIS A 162 12.38 -6.89 -0.51
N ASP A 163 13.24 -6.83 0.49
CA ASP A 163 13.53 -5.66 1.32
C ASP A 163 14.40 -4.67 0.54
N PHE A 164 13.76 -3.89 -0.32
CA PHE A 164 14.44 -2.88 -1.11
C PHE A 164 14.30 -1.52 -0.41
N ARG A 165 15.40 -0.98 0.11
CA ARG A 165 15.40 0.33 0.80
C ARG A 165 15.92 1.41 -0.12
N LEU A 166 15.03 2.12 -0.76
CA LEU A 166 15.34 3.29 -1.55
C LEU A 166 14.94 4.55 -0.78
N PHE A 167 15.94 5.42 -0.52
CA PHE A 167 15.69 6.74 0.08
C PHE A 167 15.78 7.78 -1.03
N VAL A 168 14.66 8.32 -1.43
CA VAL A 168 14.59 9.46 -2.35
C VAL A 168 13.89 10.60 -1.64
N ASP A 169 14.62 11.68 -1.46
CA ASP A 169 14.04 12.97 -1.15
C ASP A 169 13.93 13.71 -2.48
N CYS A 170 12.76 13.63 -3.06
CA CYS A 170 12.50 14.40 -4.26
C CYS A 170 12.04 15.77 -3.80
N ASP A 171 12.77 16.80 -4.16
CA ASP A 171 12.19 18.12 -4.34
C ASP A 171 11.21 18.01 -5.53
N VAL A 172 10.08 17.36 -5.28
CA VAL A 172 8.92 17.53 -6.14
C VAL A 172 8.58 19.01 -6.00
N ASP A 173 8.48 19.70 -7.12
CA ASP A 173 7.96 21.04 -7.16
C ASP A 173 6.54 21.01 -6.58
N LEU A 174 6.48 21.22 -5.25
CA LEU A 174 5.26 21.13 -4.45
C LEU A 174 4.36 22.36 -4.66
N ASN A 175 4.81 23.30 -5.48
CA ASN A 175 3.96 24.40 -5.89
C ASN A 175 2.92 23.85 -6.87
N PRO A 176 1.60 23.97 -6.55
CA PRO A 176 0.52 23.68 -7.48
C PRO A 176 0.58 24.73 -8.59
N THR A 177 1.53 24.57 -9.49
CA THR A 177 1.68 25.46 -10.63
C THR A 177 0.68 25.06 -11.69
N ASN A 178 -0.15 26.00 -12.07
CA ASN A 178 -1.00 25.94 -13.26
C ASN A 178 -2.26 25.05 -13.17
N GLY A 179 -2.97 25.03 -12.04
CA GLY A 179 -4.30 24.42 -11.96
C GLY A 179 -4.30 22.90 -11.79
N TYR A 180 -3.22 22.32 -11.31
CA TYR A 180 -3.12 20.89 -10.94
C TYR A 180 -2.89 20.73 -9.44
N ARG A 181 -3.40 19.63 -8.86
CA ARG A 181 -3.01 19.18 -7.53
C ARG A 181 -1.56 18.70 -7.54
N ALA A 182 -0.80 19.03 -6.50
CA ALA A 182 0.57 18.54 -6.41
C ALA A 182 0.63 17.05 -6.04
N ASP A 183 1.67 16.35 -6.48
CA ASP A 183 1.93 15.00 -6.02
C ASP A 183 2.28 15.00 -4.53
N ASN A 184 1.60 14.16 -3.74
CA ASN A 184 1.63 14.12 -2.26
C ASN A 184 1.02 15.36 -1.56
N GLU A 185 0.27 16.19 -2.26
CA GLU A 185 -0.56 17.22 -1.63
C GLU A 185 -1.58 16.56 -0.71
N LEU A 186 -1.71 17.10 0.50
CA LEU A 186 -2.81 16.76 1.40
C LEU A 186 -3.77 17.94 1.46
N ARG A 187 -5.01 17.69 1.07
CA ARG A 187 -6.10 18.63 1.24
C ARG A 187 -6.97 18.24 2.42
N ILE A 188 -7.18 19.18 3.32
CA ILE A 188 -8.14 19.01 4.42
C ILE A 188 -9.55 19.15 3.82
N TYR A 189 -10.25 18.03 3.68
CA TYR A 189 -11.63 18.03 3.19
C TYR A 189 -12.60 18.43 4.32
N GLN A 190 -12.37 17.90 5.52
CA GLN A 190 -13.17 18.19 6.70
C GLN A 190 -12.30 18.11 7.97
N LYS A 191 -12.60 18.95 8.95
CA LYS A 191 -12.06 18.84 10.31
C LYS A 191 -13.12 18.39 11.30
N ALA A 192 -12.74 17.55 12.24
CA ALA A 192 -13.57 17.22 13.38
C ALA A 192 -13.87 18.47 14.22
N THR A 193 -15.09 18.57 14.69
CA THR A 193 -15.52 19.66 15.60
C THR A 193 -15.85 19.14 16.99
N LYS A 194 -15.81 17.81 17.20
CA LYS A 194 -16.06 17.15 18.48
C LYS A 194 -15.07 16.00 18.70
N GLY A 195 -14.78 15.73 19.97
CA GLY A 195 -13.87 14.66 20.37
C GLY A 195 -12.41 14.91 19.95
N ALA A 196 -11.58 13.88 20.02
CA ALA A 196 -10.16 13.93 19.67
C ALA A 196 -9.90 14.05 18.14
N GLY A 197 -10.93 13.82 17.33
CA GLY A 197 -10.82 13.76 15.87
C GLY A 197 -10.31 12.40 15.37
N ILE A 198 -11.13 11.73 14.56
CA ILE A 198 -10.80 10.42 13.95
C ILE A 198 -10.34 10.68 12.53
N ASN A 199 -9.11 10.31 12.20
CA ASN A 199 -8.55 10.56 10.88
C ASN A 199 -9.01 9.50 9.86
N ILE A 200 -9.56 9.97 8.74
CA ILE A 200 -9.85 9.19 7.54
C ILE A 200 -9.02 9.78 6.40
N TYR A 201 -8.29 8.91 5.69
CA TYR A 201 -7.52 9.29 4.52
C TYR A 201 -8.20 8.74 3.27
N ILE A 202 -8.39 9.60 2.29
CA ILE A 202 -8.88 9.25 0.96
C ILE A 202 -7.71 9.36 0.00
N VAL A 203 -7.37 8.28 -0.67
CA VAL A 203 -6.27 8.23 -1.65
C VAL A 203 -6.78 7.69 -2.98
N GLY A 204 -6.06 7.98 -4.06
CA GLY A 204 -6.38 7.48 -5.39
C GLY A 204 -5.24 6.65 -5.95
N ASP A 205 -5.53 5.52 -6.62
CA ASP A 205 -4.56 4.77 -7.40
C ASP A 205 -4.95 4.71 -8.87
N GLY A 206 -3.95 4.80 -9.77
CA GLY A 206 -4.16 4.76 -11.22
C GLY A 206 -4.55 6.11 -11.84
N TYR A 207 -4.48 7.22 -11.13
CA TYR A 207 -4.69 8.56 -11.67
C TYR A 207 -3.37 9.17 -12.13
N ASP A 208 -3.25 9.46 -13.43
CA ASP A 208 -2.08 10.15 -13.98
C ASP A 208 -2.10 11.65 -13.65
N ARG A 209 -1.02 12.35 -14.00
CA ARG A 209 -0.92 13.80 -13.75
C ARG A 209 -2.07 14.60 -14.39
N ALA A 210 -2.52 14.22 -15.58
CA ALA A 210 -3.57 14.98 -16.30
C ALA A 210 -4.91 14.89 -15.56
N GLU A 211 -5.19 13.79 -14.90
CA GLU A 211 -6.42 13.59 -14.13
C GLU A 211 -6.42 14.33 -12.77
N HIS A 212 -5.25 14.86 -12.35
CA HIS A 212 -5.12 15.70 -11.15
C HIS A 212 -5.31 17.19 -11.39
N ALA A 213 -5.85 17.59 -12.56
CA ALA A 213 -6.33 18.96 -12.72
C ALA A 213 -7.34 19.31 -11.60
N VAL A 214 -7.29 20.53 -11.08
CA VAL A 214 -8.23 20.99 -10.04
C VAL A 214 -9.65 20.90 -10.60
N GLY A 215 -10.55 20.19 -9.90
CA GLY A 215 -11.89 19.85 -10.38
C GLY A 215 -11.93 18.74 -11.43
N GLY A 216 -10.80 18.07 -11.70
CA GLY A 216 -10.69 16.94 -12.64
C GLY A 216 -11.16 15.61 -12.07
N THR A 217 -10.81 14.54 -12.79
CA THR A 217 -11.28 13.16 -12.47
C THR A 217 -10.87 12.69 -11.08
N ALA A 218 -9.62 12.98 -10.68
CA ALA A 218 -9.13 12.60 -9.34
C ALA A 218 -9.90 13.35 -8.25
N ASP A 219 -10.04 14.68 -8.35
CA ASP A 219 -10.83 15.48 -7.41
C ASP A 219 -12.26 14.94 -7.29
N TYR A 220 -12.92 14.69 -8.41
CA TYR A 220 -14.29 14.17 -8.42
C TYR A 220 -14.44 12.86 -7.63
N TRP A 221 -13.59 11.85 -7.91
CA TRP A 221 -13.74 10.54 -7.25
C TRP A 221 -13.28 10.55 -5.80
N LEU A 222 -12.24 11.32 -5.47
CA LEU A 222 -11.75 11.42 -4.09
C LEU A 222 -12.75 12.18 -3.20
N GLU A 223 -13.35 13.27 -3.70
CA GLU A 223 -14.42 13.98 -3.00
C GLU A 223 -15.69 13.13 -2.88
N ARG A 224 -16.08 12.44 -3.96
CA ARG A 224 -17.21 11.51 -3.96
C ARG A 224 -17.03 10.41 -2.92
N SER A 225 -15.80 9.89 -2.77
CA SER A 225 -15.45 8.92 -1.75
C SER A 225 -15.63 9.47 -0.34
N ALA A 226 -15.15 10.69 -0.11
CA ALA A 226 -15.27 11.37 1.19
C ALA A 226 -16.74 11.60 1.56
N GLU A 227 -17.57 12.07 0.63
CA GLU A 227 -19.01 12.28 0.89
C GLU A 227 -19.74 10.96 1.11
N ALA A 228 -19.50 9.95 0.28
CA ALA A 228 -20.19 8.66 0.36
C ALA A 228 -20.08 8.03 1.75
N ILE A 229 -18.94 8.21 2.46
CA ILE A 229 -18.76 7.69 3.81
C ILE A 229 -19.83 8.22 4.77
N PHE A 230 -20.29 9.45 4.59
CA PHE A 230 -21.23 10.11 5.49
C PHE A 230 -22.68 10.14 4.97
N GLU A 231 -22.98 9.53 3.85
CA GLU A 231 -24.34 9.43 3.32
C GLU A 231 -25.19 8.30 3.97
N ILE A 232 -24.59 7.51 4.85
CA ILE A 232 -25.27 6.40 5.53
C ILE A 232 -25.22 6.54 7.05
N GLU A 233 -26.32 6.18 7.73
CA GLU A 233 -26.30 6.10 9.20
C GLU A 233 -25.54 4.86 9.69
N PRO A 234 -24.82 5.01 10.80
CA PRO A 234 -24.78 6.15 11.70
C PRO A 234 -23.70 7.22 11.35
N MET A 235 -22.93 7.04 10.26
CA MET A 235 -21.82 7.93 9.90
C MET A 235 -22.30 9.37 9.65
N SER A 236 -23.49 9.56 9.05
CA SER A 236 -24.05 10.90 8.83
C SER A 236 -24.21 11.69 10.11
N LYS A 237 -24.70 11.05 11.18
CA LYS A 237 -24.88 11.65 12.52
C LYS A 237 -23.55 11.81 13.28
N LEU A 238 -22.53 11.02 12.94
CA LEU A 238 -21.20 11.01 13.58
C LEU A 238 -20.19 11.88 12.86
N ARG A 239 -20.56 12.52 11.75
CA ARG A 239 -19.66 13.27 10.86
C ARG A 239 -18.73 14.22 11.60
N ASN A 240 -19.22 14.90 12.64
CA ASN A 240 -18.47 15.86 13.43
C ASN A 240 -17.27 15.28 14.21
N LEU A 241 -17.15 13.97 14.31
CA LEU A 241 -16.05 13.29 14.99
C LEU A 241 -14.84 13.05 14.09
N PHE A 242 -14.95 13.30 12.78
CA PHE A 242 -13.95 12.88 11.80
C PHE A 242 -13.19 14.04 11.17
N ASN A 243 -11.87 13.88 11.09
CA ASN A 243 -11.02 14.58 10.13
C ASN A 243 -10.98 13.76 8.84
N VAL A 244 -11.19 14.40 7.70
CA VAL A 244 -11.09 13.76 6.40
C VAL A 244 -10.03 14.46 5.58
N TYR A 245 -9.04 13.70 5.16
CA TYR A 245 -7.91 14.16 4.39
C TYR A 245 -7.93 13.48 3.01
N ILE A 246 -7.86 14.28 1.96
CA ILE A 246 -7.62 13.79 0.60
C ILE A 246 -6.14 13.92 0.32
N VAL A 247 -5.49 12.82 -0.06
CA VAL A 247 -4.06 12.79 -0.38
C VAL A 247 -3.90 12.41 -1.84
N TYR A 248 -3.35 13.33 -2.61
CA TYR A 248 -3.13 13.14 -4.04
C TYR A 248 -1.84 12.37 -4.31
N SER A 249 -1.87 11.51 -5.32
CA SER A 249 -0.76 10.65 -5.66
C SER A 249 -0.75 10.35 -7.15
N TYR A 250 0.26 10.87 -7.86
CA TYR A 250 0.38 10.67 -9.30
C TYR A 250 0.80 9.24 -9.62
N SER A 251 0.02 8.59 -10.47
CA SER A 251 0.43 7.35 -11.11
C SER A 251 1.20 7.68 -12.40
N PRO A 252 2.31 7.00 -12.68
CA PRO A 252 3.05 7.18 -13.93
C PRO A 252 2.20 6.88 -15.15
N GLU A 253 1.29 5.92 -15.05
CA GLU A 253 0.34 5.54 -16.10
C GLU A 253 -1.09 5.64 -15.59
N ARG A 254 -1.99 6.01 -16.50
CA ARG A 254 -3.43 6.01 -16.22
C ARG A 254 -3.97 4.60 -16.09
N GLY A 255 -4.78 4.38 -15.04
CA GLY A 255 -5.40 3.10 -14.74
C GLY A 255 -4.51 2.20 -13.88
N ILE A 256 -4.94 0.97 -13.75
CA ILE A 256 -4.36 -0.05 -12.86
C ILE A 256 -4.03 -1.32 -13.61
N SER A 257 -3.21 -2.18 -13.01
CA SER A 257 -2.90 -3.49 -13.57
C SER A 257 -4.09 -4.45 -13.42
N LEU A 258 -4.50 -5.03 -14.54
CA LEU A 258 -5.59 -5.99 -14.61
C LEU A 258 -5.15 -7.23 -15.39
N PHE A 259 -5.24 -8.40 -14.75
CA PHE A 259 -4.89 -9.70 -15.34
C PHE A 259 -3.48 -9.68 -15.93
N GLU A 260 -3.38 -9.75 -17.26
CA GLU A 260 -2.12 -9.73 -18.00
C GLU A 260 -1.67 -8.31 -18.42
N ASN A 261 -2.57 -7.31 -18.31
CA ASN A 261 -2.24 -5.94 -18.63
C ASN A 261 -1.65 -5.24 -17.41
N GLU A 262 -0.35 -5.09 -17.40
CA GLU A 262 0.34 -4.33 -16.37
C GLU A 262 0.32 -2.85 -16.64
N ARG A 263 0.14 -2.08 -15.56
CA ARG A 263 0.26 -0.63 -15.53
C ARG A 263 1.01 -0.18 -14.30
N ILE A 264 1.75 0.90 -14.44
CA ILE A 264 2.50 1.48 -13.33
C ILE A 264 1.59 2.47 -12.63
N SER A 265 1.07 2.07 -11.47
CA SER A 265 0.23 2.94 -10.64
C SER A 265 0.94 3.33 -9.34
N SER A 266 0.41 4.35 -8.63
CA SER A 266 1.01 4.90 -7.41
C SER A 266 1.25 3.87 -6.32
N PHE A 267 0.30 2.96 -6.15
CA PHE A 267 0.34 1.94 -5.10
C PHE A 267 0.46 0.53 -5.64
N GLY A 268 0.67 0.38 -6.96
CA GLY A 268 0.85 -0.91 -7.60
C GLY A 268 -0.37 -1.80 -7.48
N TYR A 269 -1.59 -1.23 -7.54
CA TYR A 269 -2.79 -2.04 -7.51
C TYR A 269 -2.83 -2.98 -8.72
N TRP A 270 -2.91 -4.27 -8.43
CA TRP A 270 -2.97 -5.30 -9.44
C TRP A 270 -3.96 -6.40 -9.08
N GLN A 271 -4.98 -6.59 -9.91
CA GLN A 271 -5.87 -7.73 -9.84
C GLN A 271 -5.42 -8.79 -10.84
N LYS A 272 -4.79 -9.85 -10.35
CA LYS A 272 -4.22 -10.93 -11.18
C LYS A 272 -5.26 -11.86 -11.80
N HIS A 273 -6.44 -12.00 -11.18
CA HIS A 273 -7.47 -12.94 -11.63
C HIS A 273 -8.87 -12.33 -11.50
N PRO A 274 -9.78 -12.52 -12.50
CA PRO A 274 -11.10 -11.90 -12.49
C PRO A 274 -12.02 -12.35 -11.36
N THR A 275 -11.84 -13.57 -10.85
CA THR A 275 -12.73 -14.14 -9.83
C THR A 275 -12.05 -14.41 -8.47
N GLU A 276 -10.73 -14.40 -8.40
CA GLU A 276 -9.97 -14.70 -7.19
C GLU A 276 -9.51 -13.42 -6.46
N ARG A 277 -10.23 -13.06 -5.40
CA ARG A 277 -9.93 -11.89 -4.55
C ARG A 277 -8.58 -11.97 -3.85
N SER A 278 -8.11 -13.17 -3.53
CA SER A 278 -6.82 -13.42 -2.86
C SER A 278 -5.61 -12.99 -3.70
N ASN A 279 -5.81 -12.74 -4.98
CA ASN A 279 -4.78 -12.37 -5.93
C ASN A 279 -4.73 -10.87 -6.26
N THR A 280 -5.32 -10.02 -5.43
CA THR A 280 -5.14 -8.57 -5.52
C THR A 280 -3.94 -8.13 -4.69
N LEU A 281 -3.03 -7.44 -5.34
CA LEU A 281 -1.82 -6.87 -4.73
C LEU A 281 -1.90 -5.36 -4.70
N PHE A 282 -1.30 -4.74 -3.71
CA PHE A 282 -1.02 -3.31 -3.63
C PHE A 282 0.05 -3.06 -2.57
N ASN A 283 0.74 -1.93 -2.67
CA ASN A 283 1.74 -1.55 -1.69
C ASN A 283 1.09 -0.82 -0.49
N ALA A 284 0.68 -1.60 0.51
CA ALA A 284 0.03 -1.08 1.72
C ALA A 284 0.93 -0.12 2.51
N HIS A 285 2.24 -0.34 2.43
CA HIS A 285 3.22 0.50 3.12
C HIS A 285 3.29 1.89 2.49
N GLU A 286 3.36 1.95 1.17
CA GLU A 286 3.36 3.17 0.40
C GLU A 286 2.14 4.04 0.73
N VAL A 287 0.96 3.42 0.84
CA VAL A 287 -0.27 4.12 1.23
C VAL A 287 -0.09 4.84 2.57
N VAL A 288 0.49 4.16 3.57
CA VAL A 288 0.73 4.76 4.90
C VAL A 288 1.76 5.88 4.81
N CYS A 289 2.85 5.67 4.09
CA CYS A 289 3.91 6.67 3.93
C CYS A 289 3.40 7.96 3.30
N ILE A 290 2.59 7.85 2.25
CA ILE A 290 1.98 9.01 1.59
C ILE A 290 1.03 9.76 2.53
N CYS A 291 0.20 9.05 3.30
CA CYS A 291 -0.67 9.70 4.28
C CYS A 291 0.16 10.49 5.33
N LYS A 292 1.23 9.90 5.84
CA LYS A 292 2.13 10.56 6.81
C LYS A 292 2.88 11.74 6.18
N LYS A 293 3.40 11.57 4.97
CA LYS A 293 4.10 12.63 4.23
C LYS A 293 3.16 13.79 3.94
N GLY A 294 1.93 13.50 3.53
CA GLY A 294 0.90 14.52 3.32
C GLY A 294 0.61 15.33 4.58
N LEU A 295 0.46 14.68 5.75
CA LEU A 295 0.30 15.38 7.04
C LEU A 295 1.49 16.29 7.33
N LYS A 296 2.72 15.78 7.20
CA LYS A 296 3.94 16.54 7.44
C LYS A 296 4.04 17.75 6.51
N ASN A 297 3.78 17.58 5.23
CA ASN A 297 3.81 18.66 4.24
C ASN A 297 2.75 19.73 4.52
N ALA A 298 1.60 19.34 5.08
CA ALA A 298 0.55 20.25 5.51
C ALA A 298 0.80 20.89 6.89
N GLY A 299 1.95 20.64 7.53
CA GLY A 299 2.26 21.12 8.87
C GLY A 299 1.37 20.54 9.98
N LEU A 300 0.75 19.38 9.72
CA LEU A 300 -0.11 18.70 10.68
C LEU A 300 0.66 17.63 11.45
N THR A 301 0.35 17.55 12.75
CA THR A 301 0.90 16.48 13.58
C THR A 301 0.18 15.17 13.31
N ASP A 302 0.96 14.08 13.31
CA ASP A 302 0.44 12.74 13.21
C ASP A 302 -0.21 12.32 14.55
N ASN A 303 -1.49 12.65 14.73
CA ASN A 303 -2.31 12.16 15.83
C ASN A 303 -2.86 10.76 15.58
N ILE A 304 -2.16 9.97 14.77
CA ILE A 304 -2.61 8.64 14.38
C ILE A 304 -2.68 7.76 15.62
N THR A 305 -3.87 7.26 15.90
CA THR A 305 -4.13 6.21 16.86
C THR A 305 -3.51 4.88 16.41
N ASN A 306 -3.73 3.81 17.13
CA ASN A 306 -3.23 2.49 16.74
C ASN A 306 -3.81 1.98 15.39
N GLU A 307 -4.83 2.61 14.85
CA GLU A 307 -5.44 2.26 13.57
C GLU A 307 -5.41 3.44 12.59
N ILE A 308 -5.04 3.17 11.35
CA ILE A 308 -5.08 4.12 10.23
C ILE A 308 -6.21 3.70 9.31
N HIS A 309 -7.19 4.58 9.11
CA HIS A 309 -8.36 4.32 8.27
C HIS A 309 -8.16 4.97 6.90
N VAL A 310 -8.09 4.15 5.86
CA VAL A 310 -7.87 4.60 4.48
C VAL A 310 -8.99 4.08 3.58
N HIS A 311 -9.48 4.94 2.70
CA HIS A 311 -10.27 4.54 1.55
C HIS A 311 -9.49 4.86 0.28
N MET A 312 -9.31 3.86 -0.60
CA MET A 312 -8.63 4.01 -1.87
C MET A 312 -9.64 3.92 -3.02
N ALA A 313 -9.77 5.03 -3.75
CA ALA A 313 -10.49 5.07 -5.01
C ALA A 313 -9.56 4.60 -6.14
N VAL A 314 -9.87 3.47 -6.74
CA VAL A 314 -9.04 2.83 -7.77
C VAL A 314 -9.55 3.22 -9.15
N ASN A 315 -8.74 3.95 -9.92
CA ASN A 315 -9.09 4.42 -11.26
C ASN A 315 -9.15 3.26 -12.26
N SER A 316 -10.34 2.72 -12.44
CA SER A 316 -10.58 1.63 -13.36
C SER A 316 -11.87 1.84 -14.13
N THR A 317 -11.77 1.77 -15.46
CA THR A 317 -12.93 1.76 -16.36
C THR A 317 -13.43 0.34 -16.62
N HIS A 318 -12.76 -0.68 -16.10
CA HIS A 318 -13.09 -2.07 -16.35
C HIS A 318 -14.32 -2.51 -15.56
N THR A 319 -15.38 -2.88 -16.24
CA THR A 319 -16.67 -3.27 -15.67
C THR A 319 -16.65 -4.61 -14.94
N GLY A 320 -15.60 -5.42 -15.09
CA GLY A 320 -15.41 -6.72 -14.41
C GLY A 320 -14.88 -6.62 -12.98
N LEU A 321 -14.43 -5.44 -12.53
CA LEU A 321 -13.97 -5.19 -11.16
C LEU A 321 -15.13 -4.79 -10.26
N TYR A 322 -16.13 -5.62 -10.12
CA TYR A 322 -17.39 -5.24 -9.46
C TYR A 322 -17.36 -5.22 -7.95
N ARG A 323 -16.24 -5.51 -7.34
CA ARG A 323 -16.26 -5.75 -5.90
C ARG A 323 -15.17 -4.98 -5.24
N GLY A 324 -15.58 -4.14 -4.30
CA GLY A 324 -14.69 -3.58 -3.32
C GLY A 324 -14.01 -4.67 -2.49
N MET A 325 -12.91 -4.33 -1.89
CA MET A 325 -12.17 -5.20 -0.99
C MET A 325 -11.72 -4.41 0.23
N GLN A 326 -11.69 -5.09 1.36
CA GLN A 326 -11.15 -4.57 2.59
C GLN A 326 -9.95 -5.40 3.03
N TYR A 327 -8.89 -4.71 3.43
CA TYR A 327 -7.72 -5.31 4.05
C TYR A 327 -7.42 -4.71 5.41
N SER A 328 -6.88 -5.55 6.30
CA SER A 328 -6.30 -5.10 7.56
C SER A 328 -4.90 -5.66 7.67
N ARG A 329 -3.90 -4.80 7.80
CA ARG A 329 -2.50 -5.20 7.98
C ARG A 329 -1.91 -4.56 9.21
N ARG A 330 -1.20 -5.36 10.01
CA ARG A 330 -0.34 -4.86 11.09
C ARG A 330 1.00 -4.47 10.49
N PHE A 331 1.57 -3.41 10.98
CA PHE A 331 2.91 -2.96 10.61
C PHE A 331 3.56 -2.23 11.77
N GLN A 332 4.89 -2.19 11.77
CA GLN A 332 5.65 -1.41 12.72
C GLN A 332 5.86 -0.01 12.15
N ASP A 333 5.40 1.00 12.87
CA ASP A 333 5.61 2.39 12.48
C ASP A 333 7.07 2.76 12.68
N SER A 334 7.78 3.10 11.60
CA SER A 334 9.21 3.39 11.64
C SER A 334 9.58 4.61 12.48
N ASP A 335 8.68 5.58 12.57
CA ASP A 335 8.98 6.84 13.26
C ASP A 335 8.80 6.72 14.77
N THR A 336 7.87 5.88 15.18
CA THR A 336 7.50 5.73 16.59
C THR A 336 7.88 4.39 17.20
N GLY A 337 8.25 3.40 16.38
CA GLY A 337 8.48 2.01 16.80
C GLY A 337 7.23 1.26 17.29
N LYS A 338 6.03 1.86 17.17
CA LYS A 338 4.77 1.26 17.65
C LYS A 338 4.14 0.39 16.58
N GLU A 339 3.52 -0.71 17.01
CA GLU A 339 2.66 -1.50 16.12
C GLU A 339 1.38 -0.72 15.83
N ARG A 340 1.01 -0.64 14.54
CA ARG A 340 -0.22 -0.03 14.06
C ARG A 340 -0.95 -0.97 13.12
N ILE A 341 -2.23 -0.69 12.84
CA ILE A 341 -3.07 -1.46 11.95
C ILE A 341 -3.57 -0.54 10.84
N LEU A 342 -3.17 -0.81 9.60
CA LEU A 342 -3.82 -0.23 8.44
C LEU A 342 -5.17 -0.93 8.22
N ARG A 343 -6.24 -0.13 8.12
CA ARG A 343 -7.56 -0.56 7.70
C ARG A 343 -7.91 0.16 6.43
N ILE A 344 -7.90 -0.57 5.34
CA ILE A 344 -8.07 0.01 4.01
C ILE A 344 -9.19 -0.69 3.25
N SER A 345 -10.03 0.10 2.60
CA SER A 345 -10.93 -0.37 1.54
C SER A 345 -10.45 0.12 0.19
N LEU A 346 -10.54 -0.73 -0.82
CA LEU A 346 -10.16 -0.46 -2.19
C LEU A 346 -11.38 -0.64 -3.08
N LEU A 347 -11.73 0.40 -3.85
CA LEU A 347 -12.94 0.39 -4.69
C LEU A 347 -12.65 0.94 -6.08
N PRO A 348 -12.95 0.17 -7.14
CA PRO A 348 -12.99 0.70 -8.49
C PRO A 348 -14.01 1.83 -8.62
N THR A 349 -13.66 2.89 -9.36
CA THR A 349 -14.45 4.11 -9.45
C THR A 349 -15.58 4.08 -10.49
N ASN A 350 -15.76 2.97 -11.18
CA ASN A 350 -16.74 2.85 -12.25
C ASN A 350 -18.03 2.05 -11.94
N PRO A 351 -18.32 1.53 -10.75
CA PRO A 351 -19.57 0.82 -10.52
C PRO A 351 -20.74 1.78 -10.29
N THR A 352 -21.90 1.47 -10.88
CA THR A 352 -23.14 2.22 -10.68
C THR A 352 -23.60 2.28 -9.21
N SER A 353 -23.04 1.42 -8.37
CA SER A 353 -23.33 1.29 -6.94
C SER A 353 -22.20 1.77 -6.03
N TYR A 354 -21.36 2.71 -6.49
CA TYR A 354 -20.16 3.13 -5.81
C TYR A 354 -20.39 3.47 -4.32
N ASN A 355 -21.35 4.32 -4.01
CA ASN A 355 -21.62 4.74 -2.63
C ASN A 355 -21.97 3.55 -1.73
N SER A 356 -22.85 2.66 -2.20
CA SER A 356 -23.25 1.50 -1.40
C SER A 356 -22.11 0.49 -1.21
N LEU A 357 -21.14 0.47 -2.11
CA LEU A 357 -19.89 -0.29 -1.92
C LEU A 357 -18.96 0.41 -0.92
N VAL A 358 -18.86 1.74 -0.93
CA VAL A 358 -18.15 2.49 0.14
C VAL A 358 -18.77 2.18 1.50
N TRP A 359 -20.10 2.15 1.61
CA TRP A 359 -20.77 1.79 2.86
C TRP A 359 -20.42 0.39 3.32
N HIS A 360 -20.44 -0.59 2.40
CA HIS A 360 -20.12 -1.98 2.72
C HIS A 360 -18.65 -2.16 3.10
N GLU A 361 -17.72 -1.74 2.23
CA GLU A 361 -16.29 -2.03 2.35
C GLU A 361 -15.58 -1.10 3.35
N PHE A 362 -15.87 0.20 3.29
CA PHE A 362 -15.22 1.14 4.21
C PHE A 362 -15.97 1.22 5.54
N VAL A 363 -17.25 1.64 5.52
CA VAL A 363 -17.99 1.86 6.75
C VAL A 363 -18.25 0.55 7.48
N GLY A 364 -18.69 -0.49 6.78
CA GLY A 364 -18.97 -1.80 7.38
C GLY A 364 -17.70 -2.55 7.79
N HIS A 365 -16.83 -2.85 6.83
CA HIS A 365 -15.66 -3.70 7.12
C HIS A 365 -14.48 -2.95 7.70
N ALA A 366 -13.95 -1.92 7.01
CA ALA A 366 -12.71 -1.27 7.41
C ALA A 366 -12.88 -0.51 8.72
N PHE A 367 -13.90 0.32 8.85
CA PHE A 367 -14.17 1.09 10.06
C PHE A 367 -14.96 0.29 11.09
N GLY A 368 -16.14 -0.25 10.75
CA GLY A 368 -17.06 -0.94 11.65
C GLY A 368 -16.58 -2.30 12.15
N LYS A 369 -15.60 -2.93 11.49
CA LYS A 369 -15.14 -4.30 11.77
C LYS A 369 -16.27 -5.35 11.64
N LEU A 370 -17.28 -5.04 10.86
CA LEU A 370 -18.37 -5.97 10.56
C LEU A 370 -17.88 -7.05 9.58
N LYS A 371 -18.59 -8.16 9.52
CA LYS A 371 -18.37 -9.25 8.58
C LYS A 371 -19.52 -9.35 7.59
N ASP A 372 -19.24 -9.98 6.44
CA ASP A 372 -20.28 -10.33 5.47
C ASP A 372 -21.40 -11.13 6.10
N GLU A 373 -22.63 -10.76 5.84
CA GLU A 373 -23.84 -11.46 6.30
C GLU A 373 -24.39 -12.45 5.26
N TYR A 374 -23.68 -12.68 4.16
CA TYR A 374 -24.09 -13.62 3.12
C TYR A 374 -23.34 -14.95 3.17
N VAL A 375 -23.96 -15.95 2.54
CA VAL A 375 -23.34 -17.21 2.13
C VAL A 375 -23.52 -17.30 0.62
N PRO A 376 -22.49 -17.59 -0.18
CA PRO A 376 -22.61 -17.75 -1.61
C PRO A 376 -23.65 -18.81 -1.99
N LYS A 377 -24.41 -18.61 -3.07
CA LYS A 377 -25.41 -19.56 -3.55
C LYS A 377 -24.79 -20.85 -4.10
N SER A 378 -23.55 -20.77 -4.58
CA SER A 378 -22.77 -21.89 -5.08
C SER A 378 -21.45 -21.98 -4.30
N GLY A 379 -21.24 -23.02 -3.55
CA GLY A 379 -19.98 -23.22 -2.86
C GLY A 379 -20.08 -24.15 -1.66
N VAL A 380 -18.95 -24.62 -1.21
CA VAL A 380 -18.83 -25.44 0.01
C VAL A 380 -19.20 -24.57 1.20
N VAL A 381 -20.23 -24.96 1.89
CA VAL A 381 -20.67 -24.32 3.13
C VAL A 381 -19.87 -24.94 4.28
N ASN A 382 -19.07 -24.15 4.94
CA ASN A 382 -18.26 -24.60 6.07
C ASN A 382 -19.01 -24.44 7.39
N ILE A 383 -18.50 -25.12 8.41
CA ILE A 383 -18.88 -24.95 9.80
C ILE A 383 -17.86 -24.05 10.48
N TYR A 384 -18.32 -22.95 11.07
CA TYR A 384 -17.47 -22.07 11.87
C TYR A 384 -17.13 -22.76 13.20
N LYS A 385 -15.84 -22.81 13.52
CA LYS A 385 -15.31 -23.49 14.73
C LYS A 385 -14.76 -22.50 15.76
N GLY A 386 -14.79 -21.21 15.50
CA GLY A 386 -14.29 -20.20 16.42
C GLY A 386 -15.31 -19.88 17.53
N ALA A 387 -14.79 -19.51 18.71
CA ALA A 387 -15.62 -19.11 19.83
C ALA A 387 -16.14 -17.66 19.75
N GLN A 388 -15.50 -16.82 18.95
CA GLN A 388 -15.85 -15.40 18.83
C GLN A 388 -16.10 -15.02 17.37
N THR A 389 -17.12 -14.19 17.19
CA THR A 389 -17.50 -13.60 15.89
C THR A 389 -17.51 -12.06 15.97
N SER A 390 -17.73 -11.39 14.82
CA SER A 390 -17.98 -9.95 14.78
C SER A 390 -19.31 -9.59 15.44
N ALA A 391 -19.53 -8.30 15.74
CA ALA A 391 -20.75 -7.83 16.40
C ALA A 391 -22.04 -8.15 15.64
N ASN A 392 -21.99 -8.22 14.32
CA ASN A 392 -23.14 -8.49 13.45
C ASN A 392 -23.35 -9.98 13.11
N LEU A 393 -22.56 -10.88 13.70
CA LEU A 393 -22.70 -12.33 13.54
C LEU A 393 -22.61 -13.04 14.89
N ASP A 394 -23.33 -14.15 15.03
CA ASP A 394 -23.27 -14.99 16.21
C ASP A 394 -23.27 -16.48 15.83
N VAL A 395 -22.75 -17.33 16.73
CA VAL A 395 -22.88 -18.78 16.69
C VAL A 395 -24.14 -19.27 17.41
N GLU A 396 -24.70 -18.41 18.26
CA GLU A 396 -25.92 -18.67 19.03
C GLU A 396 -27.16 -18.58 18.12
N SER A 397 -28.12 -19.47 18.31
CA SER A 397 -29.36 -19.53 17.54
C SER A 397 -30.60 -19.19 18.36
N ASP A 398 -30.47 -19.07 19.67
CA ASP A 398 -31.57 -18.67 20.55
C ASP A 398 -31.75 -17.14 20.51
N PRO A 399 -32.89 -16.61 20.09
CA PRO A 399 -33.12 -15.17 20.01
C PRO A 399 -32.99 -14.44 21.35
N LYS A 400 -33.11 -15.14 22.48
CA LYS A 400 -32.92 -14.55 23.80
C LYS A 400 -31.46 -14.49 24.24
N ARG A 401 -30.54 -15.15 23.52
CA ARG A 401 -29.12 -15.26 23.90
C ARG A 401 -28.17 -14.70 22.86
N VAL A 402 -28.63 -14.42 21.63
CA VAL A 402 -27.79 -13.79 20.63
C VAL A 402 -27.29 -12.44 21.09
N LYS A 403 -26.16 -11.98 20.58
CA LYS A 403 -25.52 -10.69 20.94
C LYS A 403 -26.46 -9.49 20.84
N TRP A 404 -27.47 -9.56 19.98
CA TRP A 404 -28.45 -8.53 19.74
C TRP A 404 -29.83 -8.84 20.31
N ALA A 405 -29.97 -9.76 21.29
CA ALA A 405 -31.24 -10.11 21.92
C ALA A 405 -31.97 -8.88 22.46
N HIS A 406 -31.28 -7.97 23.10
CA HIS A 406 -31.82 -6.70 23.61
C HIS A 406 -32.45 -5.81 22.54
N PHE A 407 -31.96 -5.87 21.28
CA PHE A 407 -32.61 -5.19 20.17
C PHE A 407 -33.86 -5.91 19.66
N ILE A 408 -33.91 -7.26 19.76
CA ILE A 408 -35.06 -8.05 19.40
C ILE A 408 -36.26 -7.77 20.36
N GLU A 409 -35.92 -7.59 21.64
CA GLU A 409 -36.89 -7.36 22.70
C GLU A 409 -37.37 -5.89 22.77
N ASP A 410 -36.66 -4.96 22.14
CA ASP A 410 -36.95 -3.53 22.16
C ASP A 410 -37.98 -3.17 21.07
N GLU A 411 -39.20 -2.84 21.46
CA GLU A 411 -40.27 -2.48 20.55
C GLU A 411 -39.97 -1.27 19.64
N ARG A 412 -39.03 -0.40 20.06
CA ARG A 412 -38.57 0.73 19.27
C ARG A 412 -37.95 0.30 17.94
N TYR A 413 -37.39 -0.93 17.88
CA TYR A 413 -36.78 -1.53 16.70
C TYR A 413 -37.65 -2.57 15.99
N ALA A 414 -38.93 -2.73 16.37
CA ALA A 414 -39.86 -3.72 15.77
C ALA A 414 -39.94 -3.59 14.24
N HIS A 415 -39.82 -2.36 13.73
CA HIS A 415 -39.85 -2.06 12.29
C HIS A 415 -38.72 -2.68 11.48
N GLU A 416 -37.57 -2.99 12.10
CA GLU A 416 -36.42 -3.61 11.44
C GLU A 416 -36.52 -5.12 11.26
N LYS A 417 -37.53 -5.75 11.90
CA LYS A 417 -37.78 -7.22 11.87
C LYS A 417 -36.51 -7.99 12.30
N LEU A 418 -35.90 -7.53 13.40
CA LEU A 418 -34.73 -8.19 13.98
C LEU A 418 -35.10 -9.61 14.43
N GLY A 419 -34.14 -10.52 14.26
CA GLY A 419 -34.34 -11.94 14.60
C GLY A 419 -33.02 -12.70 14.49
N VAL A 420 -33.11 -14.00 14.22
CA VAL A 420 -31.97 -14.90 14.08
C VAL A 420 -32.04 -15.58 12.73
N TYR A 421 -31.30 -15.05 11.77
CA TYR A 421 -31.29 -15.50 10.38
C TYR A 421 -30.04 -16.31 10.09
N ARG A 422 -30.21 -17.53 9.64
CA ARG A 422 -29.10 -18.46 9.39
C ARG A 422 -28.20 -18.05 8.24
N GLY A 423 -26.87 -18.22 8.42
CA GLY A 423 -25.82 -18.03 7.44
C GLY A 423 -25.14 -16.69 7.54
N GLY A 424 -23.81 -16.67 7.32
CA GLY A 424 -22.97 -15.49 7.36
C GLY A 424 -21.48 -15.81 7.21
N GLY A 425 -20.63 -14.78 7.34
CA GLY A 425 -19.19 -14.91 7.28
C GLY A 425 -18.66 -15.38 5.93
N ASN A 426 -19.37 -15.12 4.86
CA ASN A 426 -19.04 -15.45 3.46
C ASN A 426 -19.03 -16.96 3.13
N ARG A 427 -19.16 -17.87 4.12
CA ARG A 427 -19.10 -19.32 3.87
C ARG A 427 -19.67 -20.20 4.98
N TYR A 428 -20.22 -19.66 6.06
CA TYR A 428 -20.58 -20.47 7.23
C TYR A 428 -22.08 -20.63 7.40
N SER A 429 -22.54 -21.88 7.51
CA SER A 429 -23.97 -22.20 7.67
C SER A 429 -24.44 -22.16 9.12
N ASN A 430 -23.53 -22.21 10.08
CA ASN A 430 -23.83 -22.17 11.51
C ASN A 430 -23.54 -20.82 12.15
N LEU A 431 -23.40 -19.77 11.33
CA LEU A 431 -23.45 -18.40 11.81
C LEU A 431 -24.84 -17.84 11.59
N TYR A 432 -25.23 -16.92 12.45
CA TYR A 432 -26.49 -16.22 12.40
C TYR A 432 -26.27 -14.71 12.33
N ARG A 433 -27.23 -14.00 11.74
CA ARG A 433 -27.25 -12.54 11.56
C ARG A 433 -28.56 -11.96 12.04
N ALA A 434 -28.58 -10.65 12.31
CA ALA A 434 -29.72 -9.99 12.93
C ALA A 434 -30.93 -9.76 12.00
N THR A 435 -30.70 -9.63 10.68
CA THR A 435 -31.76 -9.36 9.71
C THR A 435 -31.63 -10.22 8.47
N ASP A 436 -32.74 -10.42 7.75
CA ASP A 436 -32.70 -11.09 6.45
C ASP A 436 -31.99 -10.24 5.39
N ARG A 437 -32.13 -8.92 5.43
CA ARG A 437 -31.59 -7.99 4.45
C ARG A 437 -30.85 -6.85 5.13
N SER A 438 -29.61 -6.64 4.72
CA SER A 438 -28.76 -5.53 5.19
C SER A 438 -27.73 -5.17 4.13
N ILE A 439 -27.07 -4.03 4.27
CA ILE A 439 -25.95 -3.66 3.40
C ILE A 439 -24.77 -4.66 3.52
N MET A 440 -24.55 -5.28 4.69
CA MET A 440 -23.51 -6.29 4.88
C MET A 440 -23.83 -7.64 4.24
N ARG A 441 -25.09 -7.86 3.86
CA ARG A 441 -25.52 -9.04 3.09
C ARG A 441 -25.49 -8.81 1.59
N GLN A 442 -25.80 -7.62 1.12
CA GLN A 442 -25.93 -7.27 -0.30
C GLN A 442 -25.23 -5.94 -0.58
N GLY A 443 -23.90 -5.93 -0.49
CA GLY A 443 -23.09 -4.79 -0.91
C GLY A 443 -23.44 -4.38 -2.34
N GLY A 444 -23.48 -3.09 -2.61
CA GLY A 444 -23.86 -2.56 -3.91
C GLY A 444 -25.35 -2.28 -4.08
N ASN A 445 -26.18 -2.54 -3.08
CA ASN A 445 -27.59 -2.18 -3.11
C ASN A 445 -27.88 -0.90 -2.30
N ALA A 446 -28.04 0.22 -2.99
CA ALA A 446 -28.24 1.54 -2.38
C ALA A 446 -29.54 1.70 -1.58
N LYS A 447 -30.47 0.75 -1.67
CA LYS A 447 -31.73 0.75 -0.88
C LYS A 447 -31.54 0.11 0.50
N LEU A 448 -30.45 -0.60 0.74
CA LEU A 448 -30.19 -1.27 2.00
C LEU A 448 -29.42 -0.36 2.97
N ARG A 449 -29.58 -0.65 4.26
CA ARG A 449 -28.96 0.07 5.37
C ARG A 449 -28.28 -0.92 6.32
N PHE A 450 -27.51 -0.41 7.26
CA PHE A 450 -27.06 -1.19 8.40
C PHE A 450 -28.26 -1.47 9.33
N ASN A 451 -28.35 -2.70 9.84
CA ASN A 451 -29.30 -3.02 10.92
C ASN A 451 -28.82 -2.42 12.26
N ALA A 452 -29.72 -2.32 13.24
CA ALA A 452 -29.43 -1.70 14.53
C ALA A 452 -28.18 -2.23 15.23
N PRO A 453 -27.91 -3.54 15.34
CA PRO A 453 -26.66 -4.05 15.91
C PRO A 453 -25.40 -3.60 15.16
N SER A 454 -25.48 -3.50 13.84
CA SER A 454 -24.37 -3.00 13.02
C SER A 454 -24.14 -1.51 13.23
N ARG A 455 -25.19 -0.71 13.34
CA ARG A 455 -25.09 0.73 13.65
C ARG A 455 -24.54 0.95 15.05
N ALA A 456 -24.97 0.16 16.03
CA ALA A 456 -24.43 0.22 17.40
C ALA A 456 -22.94 -0.07 17.43
N GLN A 457 -22.46 -1.04 16.66
CA GLN A 457 -21.03 -1.34 16.56
C GLN A 457 -20.24 -0.19 15.94
N ILE A 458 -20.74 0.41 14.86
CA ILE A 458 -20.08 1.57 14.20
C ILE A 458 -20.06 2.78 15.16
N TYR A 459 -21.19 3.04 15.84
CA TYR A 459 -21.30 4.10 16.85
C TYR A 459 -20.30 3.89 18.00
N THR A 460 -20.28 2.69 18.59
CA THR A 460 -19.35 2.33 19.67
C THR A 460 -17.90 2.58 19.26
N ARG A 461 -17.52 2.20 18.05
CA ARG A 461 -16.16 2.43 17.57
C ARG A 461 -15.83 3.91 17.40
N ALA A 462 -16.74 4.68 16.81
CA ALA A 462 -16.55 6.12 16.64
C ALA A 462 -16.43 6.83 18.00
N MET A 463 -17.32 6.51 18.92
CA MET A 463 -17.31 7.13 20.26
C MET A 463 -16.07 6.75 21.05
N SER A 464 -15.65 5.47 21.04
CA SER A 464 -14.42 5.03 21.72
C SER A 464 -13.14 5.64 21.16
N LEU A 465 -13.10 5.91 19.83
CA LEU A 465 -11.95 6.58 19.21
C LEU A 465 -11.94 8.08 19.45
N ALA A 466 -13.12 8.71 19.49
CA ALA A 466 -13.26 10.14 19.72
C ALA A 466 -13.09 10.53 21.19
N TYR A 467 -13.47 9.66 22.10
CA TYR A 467 -13.48 9.91 23.54
C TYR A 467 -12.86 8.71 24.29
N PRO A 468 -11.58 8.77 24.69
CA PRO A 468 -10.85 7.63 25.24
C PRO A 468 -11.48 6.94 26.47
N ASN A 469 -12.25 7.68 27.27
CA ASN A 469 -12.89 7.16 28.48
C ASN A 469 -14.38 6.84 28.30
N TRP A 470 -14.89 6.92 27.07
CA TRP A 470 -16.29 6.66 26.80
C TRP A 470 -16.61 5.16 26.92
N GLN A 471 -17.77 4.87 27.50
CA GLN A 471 -18.30 3.53 27.61
C GLN A 471 -19.67 3.47 26.95
N PHE A 472 -19.98 2.33 26.35
CA PHE A 472 -21.27 2.12 25.68
C PHE A 472 -22.40 2.14 26.69
N ASP A 473 -23.41 2.98 26.43
CA ASP A 473 -24.71 2.97 27.10
C ASP A 473 -25.80 2.73 26.05
N TYR A 474 -26.63 1.72 26.31
CA TYR A 474 -27.67 1.30 25.34
C TYR A 474 -28.72 2.39 25.12
N GLU A 475 -29.21 3.01 26.19
CA GLU A 475 -30.23 4.06 26.08
C GLU A 475 -29.68 5.34 25.45
N GLU A 476 -28.43 5.66 25.67
CA GLU A 476 -27.76 6.74 24.94
C GLU A 476 -27.70 6.44 23.44
N PHE A 477 -27.31 5.21 23.09
CA PHE A 477 -27.30 4.77 21.69
C PHE A 477 -28.69 4.83 21.07
N VAL A 478 -29.73 4.34 21.73
CA VAL A 478 -31.09 4.36 21.21
C VAL A 478 -31.59 5.79 20.97
N ARG A 479 -31.33 6.72 21.91
CA ARG A 479 -31.65 8.15 21.71
C ARG A 479 -30.92 8.75 20.53
N PHE A 480 -29.65 8.36 20.32
CA PHE A 480 -28.85 8.81 19.19
C PHE A 480 -29.38 8.22 17.87
N ASP A 481 -29.65 6.92 17.84
CA ASP A 481 -29.98 6.15 16.62
C ASP A 481 -31.35 6.53 16.07
N LEU A 482 -32.35 6.66 16.97
CA LEU A 482 -33.72 6.99 16.60
C LEU A 482 -34.04 8.49 16.51
N LYS A 483 -33.06 9.35 16.79
CA LYS A 483 -33.22 10.79 16.59
C LYS A 483 -33.23 11.12 15.10
N HIS A 484 -34.34 11.62 14.61
CA HIS A 484 -34.53 12.09 13.23
C HIS A 484 -33.89 13.46 12.97
#